data_b5cea48e591f3f493f141298758a1d4c
#
_entry.id   b5cea48e591f3f493f141298758a1d4c
#
_cell.length_a   1.000
_cell.length_b   1.000
_cell.length_c   1.000
_cell.angle_alpha   90.00
_cell.angle_beta   90.00
_cell.angle_gamma   90.00
#
_symmetry.space_group_name_H-M   'P 1'
#
loop_
_entity.id
_entity.type
_entity.pdbx_description
1 polymer ?
#
loop_
_entity_poly.entity_id
_entity_poly.type
_entity_poly.pdbx_seq_one_letter_code
_entity_poly.pdbx_strand_id
1 'polypeptide(L)'
;MAKKNIVPLKELNLTDRFLFDEVMEDPTIHQEVLSLILGREISLLQESKTEKESRISPLIRSIRMDLFAIDSEEQVYNTEMQKKRKDDLPKRSRYYQGMMDTGLLEPGIPSYNLLNDSYLIMIMPFDLFGYGKYQYTFVPQCQEVPECRLQDGTVRIFLNTKGKNDDEVPKELAEFLHYVENTTDEVAQQSESEKIRHIHERVCEVKRSEEIGVKYMQAWEEKYYEREEGREEGIRGKLKELVGKKLKKGKTAEEIADMLEEDPQVIKELIKEIEKEGRS
;
A
#
# COMPACT_ATOMS: atom_id res chain seq x y z
N MET A 1 -18.16 -24.43 -11.01
CA MET A 1 -17.73 -23.04 -10.96
C MET A 1 -17.64 -22.62 -9.50
N ALA A 2 -16.44 -22.40 -8.94
CA ALA A 2 -16.30 -21.87 -7.59
C ALA A 2 -16.96 -20.49 -7.54
N LYS A 3 -17.84 -20.25 -6.57
CA LYS A 3 -18.42 -18.92 -6.34
C LYS A 3 -17.28 -17.97 -6.10
N LYS A 4 -17.10 -16.99 -6.98
CA LYS A 4 -16.16 -15.89 -6.80
C LYS A 4 -16.60 -15.14 -5.52
N ASN A 5 -15.90 -15.31 -4.40
CA ASN A 5 -16.20 -14.60 -3.14
C ASN A 5 -15.62 -13.19 -3.22
N ILE A 6 -16.31 -12.31 -3.95
CA ILE A 6 -16.05 -10.87 -3.88
C ILE A 6 -16.75 -10.32 -2.63
N VAL A 7 -16.04 -9.52 -1.86
CA VAL A 7 -16.66 -8.70 -0.81
C VAL A 7 -17.33 -7.51 -1.51
N PRO A 8 -18.64 -7.31 -1.33
CA PRO A 8 -19.33 -6.17 -1.97
C PRO A 8 -18.72 -4.81 -1.53
N LEU A 9 -18.69 -3.83 -2.43
CA LEU A 9 -18.18 -2.48 -2.13
C LEU A 9 -18.79 -1.88 -0.84
N LYS A 10 -20.10 -2.08 -0.64
CA LYS A 10 -20.84 -1.61 0.55
C LYS A 10 -20.35 -2.22 1.88
N GLU A 11 -19.69 -3.38 1.84
CA GLU A 11 -19.20 -4.10 3.02
C GLU A 11 -17.70 -3.84 3.29
N LEU A 12 -17.02 -3.06 2.43
CA LEU A 12 -15.63 -2.72 2.64
C LEU A 12 -15.45 -1.75 3.79
N ASN A 13 -14.33 -1.90 4.51
CA ASN A 13 -13.82 -0.90 5.45
C ASN A 13 -12.74 -0.05 4.78
N LEU A 14 -12.40 1.11 5.35
CA LEU A 14 -11.29 1.96 4.87
C LEU A 14 -9.92 1.28 4.92
N THR A 15 -9.80 0.12 5.58
CA THR A 15 -8.63 -0.75 5.45
C THR A 15 -8.50 -1.41 4.07
N ASP A 16 -9.52 -1.34 3.22
CA ASP A 16 -9.43 -1.77 1.83
C ASP A 16 -8.92 -0.62 0.96
N ARG A 17 -7.84 -0.87 0.24
CA ARG A 17 -7.15 0.14 -0.56
C ARG A 17 -8.07 0.80 -1.58
N PHE A 18 -8.92 0.04 -2.28
CA PHE A 18 -9.81 0.61 -3.28
C PHE A 18 -10.76 1.65 -2.65
N LEU A 19 -11.43 1.29 -1.54
CA LEU A 19 -12.32 2.21 -0.85
C LEU A 19 -11.55 3.42 -0.29
N PHE A 20 -10.37 3.18 0.28
CA PHE A 20 -9.52 4.26 0.80
C PHE A 20 -9.15 5.26 -0.29
N ASP A 21 -8.64 4.79 -1.43
CA ASP A 21 -8.22 5.63 -2.55
C ASP A 21 -9.41 6.46 -3.07
N GLU A 22 -10.59 5.84 -3.32
CA GLU A 22 -11.79 6.53 -3.83
C GLU A 22 -12.34 7.58 -2.84
N VAL A 23 -12.26 7.33 -1.55
CA VAL A 23 -12.70 8.29 -0.52
C VAL A 23 -11.73 9.47 -0.43
N MET A 24 -10.43 9.21 -0.51
CA MET A 24 -9.37 10.20 -0.39
C MET A 24 -9.12 10.99 -1.69
N GLU A 25 -9.76 10.62 -2.81
CA GLU A 25 -9.76 11.46 -4.03
C GLU A 25 -10.37 12.86 -3.78
N ASP A 26 -11.25 12.98 -2.79
CA ASP A 26 -11.77 14.27 -2.35
C ASP A 26 -10.70 15.02 -1.53
N PRO A 27 -10.19 16.19 -2.02
CA PRO A 27 -9.14 16.93 -1.33
C PRO A 27 -9.54 17.40 0.07
N THR A 28 -10.82 17.67 0.31
CA THR A 28 -11.32 18.10 1.62
C THR A 28 -11.22 16.97 2.61
N ILE A 29 -11.64 15.77 2.21
CA ILE A 29 -11.54 14.56 3.04
C ILE A 29 -10.09 14.21 3.32
N HIS A 30 -9.22 14.27 2.30
CA HIS A 30 -7.80 14.04 2.50
C HIS A 30 -7.18 15.03 3.48
N GLN A 31 -7.52 16.32 3.36
CA GLN A 31 -7.10 17.36 4.30
C GLN A 31 -7.56 17.09 5.73
N GLU A 32 -8.80 16.66 5.93
CA GLU A 32 -9.33 16.30 7.23
C GLU A 32 -8.59 15.10 7.84
N VAL A 33 -8.31 14.08 7.04
CA VAL A 33 -7.52 12.90 7.47
C VAL A 33 -6.11 13.30 7.88
N LEU A 34 -5.42 14.13 7.09
CA LEU A 34 -4.10 14.64 7.46
C LEU A 34 -4.15 15.46 8.75
N SER A 35 -5.19 16.29 8.91
CA SER A 35 -5.38 17.10 10.12
C SER A 35 -5.59 16.23 11.36
N LEU A 36 -6.37 15.14 11.25
CA LEU A 36 -6.56 14.16 12.33
C LEU A 36 -5.23 13.46 12.71
N ILE A 37 -4.43 13.08 11.71
CA ILE A 37 -3.16 12.36 11.93
C ILE A 37 -2.10 13.26 12.55
N LEU A 38 -2.02 14.51 12.08
CA LEU A 38 -0.96 15.44 12.47
C LEU A 38 -1.34 16.31 13.69
N GLY A 39 -2.61 16.28 14.09
CA GLY A 39 -3.11 17.08 15.22
C GLY A 39 -3.07 18.59 14.98
N ARG A 40 -3.07 19.04 13.72
CA ARG A 40 -3.09 20.44 13.29
C ARG A 40 -3.90 20.60 12.02
N GLU A 41 -4.40 21.81 11.79
CA GLU A 41 -5.08 22.10 10.51
C GLU A 41 -4.09 22.07 9.35
N ILE A 42 -4.51 21.42 8.26
CA ILE A 42 -3.77 21.33 7.00
C ILE A 42 -4.59 22.01 5.91
N SER A 43 -3.96 22.81 5.08
CA SER A 43 -4.60 23.47 3.94
C SER A 43 -3.96 22.95 2.65
N LEU A 44 -4.56 21.92 2.04
CA LEU A 44 -4.03 21.34 0.80
C LEU A 44 -4.19 22.32 -0.38
N LEU A 45 -3.19 22.37 -1.23
CA LEU A 45 -3.32 22.92 -2.57
C LEU A 45 -4.18 21.96 -3.40
N GLN A 46 -5.10 22.49 -4.20
CA GLN A 46 -6.29 21.84 -4.78
C GLN A 46 -6.12 20.56 -5.63
N GLU A 47 -5.00 19.87 -5.60
CA GLU A 47 -4.84 18.62 -6.34
C GLU A 47 -4.24 17.52 -5.46
N SER A 48 -5.11 16.73 -4.83
CA SER A 48 -4.71 15.38 -4.38
C SER A 48 -4.59 14.48 -5.61
N LYS A 49 -3.42 13.92 -5.87
CA LYS A 49 -3.23 12.94 -6.95
C LYS A 49 -3.19 11.54 -6.35
N THR A 50 -4.23 10.77 -6.61
CA THR A 50 -4.22 9.34 -6.35
C THR A 50 -3.30 8.63 -7.35
N GLU A 51 -2.62 7.59 -6.89
CA GLU A 51 -1.79 6.72 -7.74
C GLU A 51 -0.67 7.43 -8.54
N LYS A 52 0.00 8.43 -7.93
CA LYS A 52 1.17 9.06 -8.56
C LYS A 52 2.27 8.02 -8.77
N GLU A 53 2.52 7.67 -10.02
CA GLU A 53 3.65 6.81 -10.38
C GLU A 53 4.92 7.64 -10.51
N SER A 54 5.98 7.24 -9.80
CA SER A 54 7.30 7.83 -9.94
C SER A 54 8.31 6.79 -10.40
N ARG A 55 8.94 7.05 -11.55
CA ARG A 55 9.98 6.22 -12.15
C ARG A 55 11.09 7.09 -12.71
N ILE A 56 12.26 7.02 -12.13
CA ILE A 56 13.42 7.81 -12.54
C ILE A 56 14.11 7.20 -13.76
N SER A 57 14.11 5.87 -13.88
CA SER A 57 14.78 5.11 -14.93
C SER A 57 14.13 3.74 -15.12
N PRO A 58 14.15 3.16 -16.35
CA PRO A 58 13.70 1.79 -16.59
C PRO A 58 14.42 0.75 -15.74
N LEU A 59 15.62 1.05 -15.24
CA LEU A 59 16.46 0.17 -14.43
C LEU A 59 16.17 0.29 -12.92
N ILE A 60 15.40 1.31 -12.50
CA ILE A 60 15.03 1.55 -11.10
C ILE A 60 13.59 1.12 -10.90
N ARG A 61 13.33 0.43 -9.77
CA ARG A 61 11.99 0.02 -9.39
C ARG A 61 11.09 1.25 -9.29
N SER A 62 10.04 1.30 -10.09
CA SER A 62 8.98 2.31 -9.96
C SER A 62 8.27 2.17 -8.61
N ILE A 63 7.77 3.26 -8.08
CA ILE A 63 6.83 3.27 -6.97
C ILE A 63 5.50 3.84 -7.46
N ARG A 64 4.43 3.33 -6.87
CA ARG A 64 3.08 3.87 -7.00
C ARG A 64 2.70 4.36 -5.60
N MET A 65 2.55 5.66 -5.46
CA MET A 65 2.09 6.30 -4.22
C MET A 65 0.57 6.31 -4.23
N ASP A 66 -0.04 5.83 -3.14
CA ASP A 66 -1.50 5.73 -3.07
C ASP A 66 -2.12 7.12 -3.08
N LEU A 67 -1.62 8.03 -2.27
CA LEU A 67 -2.18 9.37 -2.13
C LEU A 67 -1.07 10.41 -1.90
N PHE A 68 -0.89 11.32 -2.86
CA PHE A 68 0.11 12.36 -2.83
C PHE A 68 -0.56 13.74 -2.79
N ALA A 69 -0.14 14.61 -1.87
CA ALA A 69 -0.65 15.96 -1.74
C ALA A 69 0.43 16.96 -1.32
N ILE A 70 0.20 18.23 -1.61
CA ILE A 70 1.05 19.36 -1.18
C ILE A 70 0.13 20.36 -0.49
N ASP A 71 0.56 20.92 0.64
CA ASP A 71 -0.18 21.96 1.35
C ASP A 71 0.29 23.39 0.99
N SER A 72 -0.37 24.38 1.58
CA SER A 72 -0.07 25.79 1.36
C SER A 72 1.29 26.23 1.92
N GLU A 73 1.93 25.43 2.76
CA GLU A 73 3.28 25.63 3.29
C GLU A 73 4.33 24.86 2.48
N GLU A 74 3.93 24.34 1.30
CA GLU A 74 4.76 23.53 0.41
C GLU A 74 5.23 22.21 1.05
N GLN A 75 4.60 21.75 2.13
CA GLN A 75 4.87 20.43 2.72
C GLN A 75 4.22 19.34 1.89
N VAL A 76 4.90 18.22 1.77
CA VAL A 76 4.50 17.12 0.90
C VAL A 76 4.08 15.91 1.72
N TYR A 77 2.96 15.33 1.37
CA TYR A 77 2.37 14.18 2.05
C TYR A 77 2.22 13.01 1.08
N ASN A 78 2.64 11.83 1.52
CA ASN A 78 2.25 10.57 0.90
C ASN A 78 1.59 9.69 1.96
N THR A 79 0.32 9.35 1.74
CA THR A 79 -0.47 8.51 2.65
C THR A 79 -0.76 7.17 1.98
N GLU A 80 -0.40 6.08 2.66
CA GLU A 80 -0.48 4.71 2.15
C GLU A 80 -1.37 3.85 3.06
N MET A 81 -2.35 3.14 2.49
CA MET A 81 -3.09 2.09 3.18
C MET A 81 -2.40 0.73 2.99
N GLN A 82 -1.80 0.21 4.05
CA GLN A 82 -1.03 -1.03 4.02
C GLN A 82 -1.76 -2.17 4.74
N LYS A 83 -2.63 -2.90 4.02
CA LYS A 83 -3.46 -3.97 4.59
C LYS A 83 -2.69 -5.22 5.04
N LYS A 84 -1.60 -5.56 4.36
CA LYS A 84 -0.85 -6.79 4.62
C LYS A 84 0.47 -6.50 5.33
N ARG A 85 0.76 -7.25 6.41
CA ARG A 85 2.06 -7.19 7.08
C ARG A 85 3.16 -7.66 6.12
N LYS A 86 4.23 -6.86 6.01
CA LYS A 86 5.48 -7.18 5.33
C LYS A 86 6.64 -6.66 6.16
N ASP A 87 7.69 -7.45 6.29
CA ASP A 87 8.85 -7.09 7.13
C ASP A 87 9.75 -6.02 6.47
N ASP A 88 9.55 -5.73 5.18
CA ASP A 88 10.30 -4.75 4.42
C ASP A 88 9.71 -3.32 4.48
N LEU A 89 8.57 -3.11 5.15
CA LEU A 89 7.90 -1.80 5.22
C LEU A 89 8.80 -0.67 5.70
N PRO A 90 9.68 -0.83 6.71
CA PRO A 90 10.60 0.24 7.11
C PRO A 90 11.61 0.63 6.02
N LYS A 91 12.10 -0.35 5.24
CA LYS A 91 12.99 -0.07 4.11
C LYS A 91 12.22 0.50 2.92
N ARG A 92 10.99 0.03 2.70
CA ARG A 92 10.09 0.55 1.67
C ARG A 92 9.74 2.02 1.94
N SER A 93 9.47 2.39 3.21
CA SER A 93 9.19 3.78 3.57
C SER A 93 10.36 4.71 3.25
N ARG A 94 11.61 4.27 3.54
CA ARG A 94 12.80 5.02 3.17
C ARG A 94 12.96 5.16 1.65
N TYR A 95 12.66 4.10 0.89
CA TYR A 95 12.73 4.13 -0.56
C TYR A 95 11.71 5.10 -1.15
N TYR A 96 10.47 5.08 -0.63
CA TYR A 96 9.41 6.00 -1.05
C TYR A 96 9.77 7.46 -0.76
N GLN A 97 10.34 7.74 0.41
CA GLN A 97 10.84 9.07 0.77
C GLN A 97 11.85 9.58 -0.27
N GLY A 98 12.88 8.79 -0.59
CA GLY A 98 13.87 9.19 -1.59
C GLY A 98 13.29 9.35 -3.00
N MET A 99 12.26 8.61 -3.36
CA MET A 99 11.56 8.77 -4.64
C MET A 99 10.70 10.03 -4.68
N MET A 100 10.09 10.43 -3.55
CA MET A 100 9.40 11.71 -3.42
C MET A 100 10.38 12.86 -3.64
N ASP A 101 11.51 12.86 -2.93
CA ASP A 101 12.52 13.92 -2.98
C ASP A 101 13.07 14.12 -4.41
N THR A 102 13.33 13.03 -5.14
CA THR A 102 13.81 13.12 -6.53
C THR A 102 12.78 13.67 -7.52
N GLY A 103 11.49 13.63 -7.19
CA GLY A 103 10.40 14.16 -8.00
C GLY A 103 10.03 15.61 -7.65
N LEU A 104 10.58 16.17 -6.58
CA LEU A 104 10.25 17.49 -6.07
C LEU A 104 11.28 18.55 -6.44
N LEU A 105 12.54 18.17 -6.55
CA LEU A 105 13.60 19.11 -6.89
C LEU A 105 13.88 19.06 -8.40
N GLU A 106 13.60 20.18 -9.09
CA GLU A 106 13.83 20.28 -10.52
C GLU A 106 15.33 20.36 -10.87
N PRO A 107 15.76 19.79 -12.02
CA PRO A 107 17.14 19.92 -12.49
C PRO A 107 17.57 21.37 -12.64
N GLY A 108 18.71 21.73 -12.06
CA GLY A 108 19.25 23.08 -12.14
C GLY A 108 18.93 24.00 -10.97
N ILE A 109 18.15 23.52 -10.01
CA ILE A 109 17.94 24.24 -8.74
C ILE A 109 19.25 24.29 -7.96
N PRO A 110 19.72 25.50 -7.54
CA PRO A 110 21.07 25.66 -6.99
C PRO A 110 21.19 25.26 -5.50
N SER A 111 20.09 25.07 -4.79
CA SER A 111 20.09 24.80 -3.35
C SER A 111 19.16 23.69 -2.94
N TYR A 112 19.68 22.72 -2.20
CA TYR A 112 18.89 21.68 -1.57
C TYR A 112 17.98 22.18 -0.44
N ASN A 113 18.17 23.42 0.05
CA ASN A 113 17.25 24.04 1.02
C ASN A 113 15.87 24.33 0.46
N LEU A 114 15.69 24.19 -0.87
CA LEU A 114 14.39 24.28 -1.55
C LEU A 114 13.67 22.94 -1.65
N LEU A 115 14.25 21.86 -1.11
CA LEU A 115 13.55 20.59 -0.98
C LEU A 115 12.46 20.72 0.09
N ASN A 116 11.26 20.29 -0.25
CA ASN A 116 10.10 20.35 0.62
C ASN A 116 10.25 19.47 1.86
N ASP A 117 9.71 19.92 2.99
CA ASP A 117 9.46 19.01 4.11
C ASP A 117 8.47 17.92 3.67
N SER A 118 8.74 16.66 4.03
CA SER A 118 7.99 15.55 3.50
C SER A 118 7.55 14.55 4.57
N TYR A 119 6.29 14.17 4.49
CA TYR A 119 5.63 13.25 5.41
C TYR A 119 5.24 11.98 4.67
N LEU A 120 5.81 10.85 5.08
CA LEU A 120 5.37 9.54 4.64
C LEU A 120 4.53 8.90 5.74
N ILE A 121 3.26 8.66 5.46
CA ILE A 121 2.27 8.13 6.40
C ILE A 121 1.84 6.75 5.92
N MET A 122 1.95 5.75 6.78
CA MET A 122 1.45 4.39 6.52
C MET A 122 0.39 4.01 7.55
N ILE A 123 -0.84 3.76 7.09
CA ILE A 123 -1.95 3.29 7.94
C ILE A 123 -2.03 1.77 7.82
N MET A 124 -2.04 1.06 8.95
CA MET A 124 -1.94 -0.39 9.00
C MET A 124 -2.93 -1.00 9.99
N PRO A 125 -3.65 -2.09 9.63
CA PRO A 125 -4.51 -2.84 10.56
C PRO A 125 -3.70 -3.87 11.38
N PHE A 126 -2.46 -3.55 11.71
CA PHE A 126 -1.55 -4.37 12.53
C PHE A 126 -0.44 -3.51 13.15
N ASP A 127 0.04 -3.95 14.31
CA ASP A 127 1.22 -3.33 14.94
C ASP A 127 2.51 -3.88 14.33
N LEU A 128 3.20 -3.04 13.55
CA LEU A 128 4.46 -3.41 12.90
C LEU A 128 5.60 -3.59 13.89
N PHE A 129 5.62 -2.76 14.95
CA PHE A 129 6.75 -2.67 15.90
C PHE A 129 6.50 -3.42 17.21
N GLY A 130 5.25 -3.76 17.54
CA GLY A 130 4.89 -4.61 18.67
C GLY A 130 4.79 -3.90 20.03
N TYR A 131 4.78 -2.55 20.07
CA TYR A 131 4.69 -1.79 21.34
C TYR A 131 3.25 -1.35 21.68
N GLY A 132 2.25 -1.74 20.89
CA GLY A 132 0.83 -1.43 21.13
C GLY A 132 0.46 0.04 20.97
N LYS A 133 1.27 0.86 20.31
CA LYS A 133 0.97 2.27 20.09
C LYS A 133 0.13 2.49 18.84
N TYR A 134 -0.74 3.49 18.87
CA TYR A 134 -1.50 3.94 17.69
C TYR A 134 -0.62 4.60 16.64
N GLN A 135 0.43 5.32 17.09
CA GLN A 135 1.32 6.07 16.22
C GLN A 135 2.77 5.84 16.59
N TYR A 136 3.60 5.65 15.56
CA TYR A 136 5.06 5.61 15.64
C TYR A 136 5.61 6.64 14.67
N THR A 137 6.24 7.68 15.19
CA THR A 137 6.84 8.75 14.40
C THR A 137 8.36 8.63 14.42
N PHE A 138 8.95 8.57 13.24
CA PHE A 138 10.38 8.46 13.05
C PHE A 138 10.91 9.72 12.38
N VAL A 139 11.88 10.34 13.05
CA VAL A 139 12.68 11.47 12.55
C VAL A 139 14.15 11.14 12.73
N PRO A 140 15.07 11.70 11.92
CA PRO A 140 16.51 11.54 12.11
C PRO A 140 16.94 12.10 13.46
N GLN A 141 17.82 11.37 14.17
CA GLN A 141 18.35 11.74 15.48
C GLN A 141 19.86 11.57 15.51
N CYS A 142 20.56 12.55 16.09
CA CYS A 142 21.99 12.43 16.39
C CYS A 142 22.20 11.47 17.57
N GLN A 143 23.07 10.47 17.39
CA GLN A 143 23.36 9.48 18.45
C GLN A 143 24.28 10.05 19.53
N GLU A 144 25.22 10.92 19.14
CA GLU A 144 26.23 11.52 20.02
C GLU A 144 25.66 12.66 20.87
N VAL A 145 24.67 13.39 20.30
CA VAL A 145 24.01 14.55 20.95
C VAL A 145 22.52 14.44 20.72
N PRO A 146 21.73 13.79 21.60
CA PRO A 146 20.30 13.53 21.40
C PRO A 146 19.43 14.79 21.21
N GLU A 147 19.87 15.95 21.72
CA GLU A 147 19.19 17.24 21.55
C GLU A 147 19.42 17.84 20.17
N CYS A 148 20.47 17.42 19.45
CA CYS A 148 20.78 17.88 18.10
C CYS A 148 19.78 17.27 17.10
N ARG A 149 19.03 18.15 16.42
CA ARG A 149 18.08 17.77 15.38
C ARG A 149 18.71 17.96 14.01
N LEU A 150 18.55 16.97 13.10
CA LEU A 150 19.09 17.08 11.75
C LEU A 150 18.38 18.19 10.94
N GLN A 151 17.09 18.42 11.19
CA GLN A 151 16.25 19.42 10.54
C GLN A 151 16.24 19.31 9.00
N ASP A 152 16.19 18.06 8.51
CA ASP A 152 16.13 17.74 7.08
C ASP A 152 14.70 17.70 6.54
N GLY A 153 13.70 17.97 7.37
CA GLY A 153 12.29 18.02 7.00
C GLY A 153 11.64 16.66 6.75
N THR A 154 12.35 15.53 6.97
CA THR A 154 11.78 14.20 6.72
C THR A 154 11.07 13.63 7.94
N VAL A 155 9.81 13.21 7.77
CA VAL A 155 9.01 12.55 8.81
C VAL A 155 8.37 11.29 8.26
N ARG A 156 8.48 10.17 9.00
CA ARG A 156 7.80 8.92 8.67
C ARG A 156 6.89 8.52 9.82
N ILE A 157 5.60 8.38 9.52
CA ILE A 157 4.56 8.05 10.50
C ILE A 157 3.97 6.69 10.14
N PHE A 158 3.98 5.78 11.11
CA PHE A 158 3.34 4.48 11.01
C PHE A 158 2.18 4.43 11.99
N LEU A 159 0.97 4.34 11.46
CA LEU A 159 -0.26 4.28 12.23
C LEU A 159 -0.74 2.83 12.33
N ASN A 160 -1.15 2.44 13.51
CA ASN A 160 -1.68 1.12 13.84
C ASN A 160 -3.13 1.26 14.31
N THR A 161 -4.09 0.70 13.55
CA THR A 161 -5.52 0.76 13.94
C THR A 161 -5.85 -0.04 15.20
N LYS A 162 -4.90 -0.85 15.69
CA LYS A 162 -5.02 -1.72 16.88
C LYS A 162 -4.16 -1.25 18.05
N GLY A 163 -3.93 0.05 18.14
CA GLY A 163 -3.26 0.67 19.29
C GLY A 163 -4.02 0.43 20.60
N LYS A 164 -3.34 0.64 21.75
CA LYS A 164 -3.88 0.41 23.08
C LYS A 164 -3.51 1.53 24.06
N ASN A 165 -3.06 2.66 23.53
CA ASN A 165 -2.56 3.79 24.31
C ASN A 165 -3.45 5.03 24.10
N ASP A 166 -4.76 4.87 24.31
CA ASP A 166 -5.78 5.90 24.08
C ASP A 166 -5.47 7.21 24.83
N ASP A 167 -4.91 7.10 26.04
CA ASP A 167 -4.55 8.26 26.87
C ASP A 167 -3.30 9.02 26.40
N GLU A 168 -2.55 8.48 25.43
CA GLU A 168 -1.28 9.05 24.96
C GLU A 168 -1.40 9.72 23.56
N VAL A 169 -2.57 9.63 22.94
CA VAL A 169 -2.84 10.21 21.63
C VAL A 169 -4.08 11.10 21.66
N PRO A 170 -4.21 12.06 20.71
CA PRO A 170 -5.47 12.80 20.59
C PRO A 170 -6.65 11.85 20.41
N LYS A 171 -7.76 12.12 21.14
CA LYS A 171 -8.98 11.29 21.07
C LYS A 171 -9.46 11.09 19.63
N GLU A 172 -9.46 12.16 18.82
CA GLU A 172 -9.88 12.11 17.41
C GLU A 172 -9.01 11.16 16.56
N LEU A 173 -7.70 11.07 16.83
CA LEU A 173 -6.83 10.13 16.12
C LEU A 173 -7.18 8.68 16.47
N ALA A 174 -7.40 8.37 17.75
CA ALA A 174 -7.80 7.03 18.17
C ALA A 174 -9.16 6.65 17.56
N GLU A 175 -10.15 7.56 17.62
CA GLU A 175 -11.47 7.38 17.01
C GLU A 175 -11.38 7.19 15.49
N PHE A 176 -10.56 7.97 14.79
CA PHE A 176 -10.33 7.82 13.35
C PHE A 176 -9.74 6.45 13.01
N LEU A 177 -8.71 6.01 13.73
CA LEU A 177 -8.08 4.71 13.48
C LEU A 177 -9.04 3.55 13.79
N HIS A 178 -9.90 3.70 14.80
CA HIS A 178 -10.97 2.75 15.07
C HIS A 178 -12.02 2.73 13.96
N TYR A 179 -12.40 3.90 13.44
CA TYR A 179 -13.30 4.03 12.29
C TYR A 179 -12.73 3.42 11.02
N VAL A 180 -11.43 3.59 10.73
CA VAL A 180 -10.75 2.95 9.59
C VAL A 180 -10.88 1.43 9.62
N GLU A 181 -10.77 0.82 10.80
CA GLU A 181 -10.94 -0.64 11.00
C GLU A 181 -12.40 -1.07 10.85
N ASN A 182 -13.34 -0.24 11.34
CA ASN A 182 -14.76 -0.54 11.42
C ASN A 182 -15.57 0.61 10.78
N THR A 183 -15.63 0.64 9.46
CA THR A 183 -16.24 1.72 8.68
C THR A 183 -17.77 1.51 8.59
N THR A 184 -18.46 1.75 9.71
CA THR A 184 -19.92 1.59 9.84
C THR A 184 -20.59 2.87 10.37
N ASP A 185 -21.92 2.96 10.14
CA ASP A 185 -22.75 4.08 10.60
C ASP A 185 -22.69 4.21 12.14
N GLU A 186 -22.70 3.07 12.87
CA GLU A 186 -22.68 3.04 14.32
C GLU A 186 -21.38 3.64 14.88
N VAL A 187 -20.22 3.29 14.30
CA VAL A 187 -18.92 3.80 14.74
C VAL A 187 -18.80 5.29 14.44
N ALA A 188 -19.25 5.73 13.26
CA ALA A 188 -19.24 7.14 12.90
C ALA A 188 -20.13 8.00 13.82
N GLN A 189 -21.32 7.49 14.19
CA GLN A 189 -22.25 8.19 15.10
C GLN A 189 -21.75 8.28 16.55
N GLN A 190 -20.89 7.36 16.98
CA GLN A 190 -20.29 7.39 18.32
C GLN A 190 -19.17 8.42 18.44
N SER A 191 -18.59 8.87 17.32
CA SER A 191 -17.56 9.90 17.33
C SER A 191 -18.16 11.29 17.50
N GLU A 192 -17.50 12.11 18.32
CA GLU A 192 -17.81 13.53 18.47
C GLU A 192 -17.15 14.39 17.38
N SER A 193 -16.19 13.86 16.64
CA SER A 193 -15.45 14.58 15.60
C SER A 193 -16.31 14.84 14.35
N GLU A 194 -16.41 16.11 13.97
CA GLU A 194 -17.07 16.53 12.73
C GLU A 194 -16.31 15.99 11.50
N LYS A 195 -14.99 15.96 11.55
CA LYS A 195 -14.14 15.42 10.49
C LYS A 195 -14.46 13.94 10.21
N ILE A 196 -14.62 13.13 11.25
CA ILE A 196 -14.97 11.71 11.08
C ILE A 196 -16.38 11.56 10.48
N ARG A 197 -17.33 12.43 10.82
CA ARG A 197 -18.67 12.43 10.21
C ARG A 197 -18.62 12.79 8.73
N HIS A 198 -17.86 13.81 8.33
CA HIS A 198 -17.67 14.17 6.91
C HIS A 198 -16.99 13.04 6.12
N ILE A 199 -15.95 12.42 6.70
CA ILE A 199 -15.31 11.24 6.09
C ILE A 199 -16.33 10.11 5.89
N HIS A 200 -17.21 9.89 6.88
CA HIS A 200 -18.24 8.88 6.78
C HIS A 200 -19.31 9.20 5.73
N GLU A 201 -19.73 10.45 5.62
CA GLU A 201 -20.65 10.90 4.55
C GLU A 201 -20.06 10.58 3.17
N ARG A 202 -18.78 10.92 2.97
CA ARG A 202 -18.06 10.60 1.72
C ARG A 202 -17.96 9.10 1.47
N VAL A 203 -17.68 8.29 2.50
CA VAL A 203 -17.70 6.83 2.40
C VAL A 203 -19.06 6.33 1.94
N CYS A 204 -20.15 6.87 2.49
CA CYS A 204 -21.50 6.50 2.11
C CYS A 204 -21.82 6.88 0.64
N GLU A 205 -21.36 8.03 0.17
CA GLU A 205 -21.48 8.44 -1.22
C GLU A 205 -20.76 7.46 -2.15
N VAL A 206 -19.47 7.17 -1.87
CA VAL A 206 -18.67 6.21 -2.63
C VAL A 206 -19.32 4.84 -2.68
N LYS A 207 -19.81 4.34 -1.53
CA LYS A 207 -20.47 3.01 -1.45
C LYS A 207 -21.81 2.94 -2.17
N ARG A 208 -22.50 4.08 -2.40
CA ARG A 208 -23.78 4.18 -3.13
C ARG A 208 -23.61 4.45 -4.61
N SER A 209 -22.45 4.89 -5.07
CA SER A 209 -22.17 5.23 -6.46
C SER A 209 -22.16 3.98 -7.34
N GLU A 210 -23.03 3.94 -8.35
CA GLU A 210 -23.05 2.87 -9.35
C GLU A 210 -21.78 2.87 -10.20
N GLU A 211 -21.26 4.06 -10.55
CA GLU A 211 -20.03 4.23 -11.33
C GLU A 211 -18.84 3.63 -10.59
N ILE A 212 -18.67 3.99 -9.30
CA ILE A 212 -17.60 3.44 -8.46
C ILE A 212 -17.80 1.93 -8.24
N GLY A 213 -19.05 1.47 -8.15
CA GLY A 213 -19.36 0.05 -8.10
C GLY A 213 -18.87 -0.72 -9.34
N VAL A 214 -19.04 -0.16 -10.53
CA VAL A 214 -18.52 -0.73 -11.79
C VAL A 214 -16.99 -0.72 -11.79
N LYS A 215 -16.35 0.40 -11.42
CA LYS A 215 -14.89 0.56 -11.30
C LYS A 215 -14.31 -0.48 -10.32
N TYR A 216 -14.98 -0.69 -9.18
CA TYR A 216 -14.59 -1.72 -8.21
C TYR A 216 -14.63 -3.13 -8.78
N MET A 217 -15.72 -3.47 -9.49
CA MET A 217 -15.85 -4.79 -10.12
C MET A 217 -14.75 -5.04 -11.16
N GLN A 218 -14.44 -4.05 -11.99
CA GLN A 218 -13.38 -4.13 -13.00
C GLN A 218 -12.01 -4.33 -12.33
N ALA A 219 -11.66 -3.51 -11.32
CA ALA A 219 -10.41 -3.64 -10.59
C ALA A 219 -10.29 -4.98 -9.85
N TRP A 220 -11.42 -5.52 -9.36
CA TRP A 220 -11.44 -6.84 -8.73
C TRP A 220 -11.22 -7.95 -9.76
N GLU A 221 -11.87 -7.89 -10.95
CA GLU A 221 -11.72 -8.86 -12.01
C GLU A 221 -10.28 -8.90 -12.52
N GLU A 222 -9.66 -7.74 -12.77
CA GLU A 222 -8.26 -7.63 -13.20
C GLU A 222 -7.34 -8.31 -12.18
N LYS A 223 -7.44 -7.94 -10.89
CA LYS A 223 -6.66 -8.58 -9.82
C LYS A 223 -6.94 -10.09 -9.67
N TYR A 224 -8.14 -10.53 -10.01
CA TYR A 224 -8.47 -11.96 -9.98
C TYR A 224 -7.74 -12.70 -11.10
N TYR A 225 -7.77 -12.19 -12.33
CA TYR A 225 -7.09 -12.82 -13.46
C TYR A 225 -5.57 -12.80 -13.28
N GLU A 226 -4.97 -11.67 -12.87
CA GLU A 226 -3.54 -11.60 -12.55
C GLU A 226 -3.11 -12.65 -11.50
N ARG A 227 -3.97 -12.87 -10.50
CA ARG A 227 -3.70 -13.83 -9.43
C ARG A 227 -3.82 -15.27 -9.90
N GLU A 228 -4.80 -15.58 -10.76
CA GLU A 228 -4.93 -16.92 -11.36
C GLU A 228 -3.77 -17.20 -12.32
N GLU A 229 -3.39 -16.24 -13.17
CA GLU A 229 -2.24 -16.35 -14.06
C GLU A 229 -0.94 -16.57 -13.28
N GLY A 230 -0.66 -15.75 -12.26
CA GLY A 230 0.50 -15.94 -11.40
C GLY A 230 0.48 -17.26 -10.62
N ARG A 231 -0.71 -17.81 -10.28
CA ARG A 231 -0.84 -19.13 -9.68
C ARG A 231 -0.49 -20.24 -10.67
N GLU A 232 -0.99 -20.13 -11.90
CA GLU A 232 -0.70 -21.10 -12.97
C GLU A 232 0.79 -21.08 -13.34
N GLU A 233 1.39 -19.89 -13.48
CA GLU A 233 2.83 -19.74 -13.69
C GLU A 233 3.66 -20.34 -12.54
N GLY A 234 3.23 -20.11 -11.30
CA GLY A 234 3.89 -20.68 -10.12
C GLY A 234 3.83 -22.21 -10.08
N ILE A 235 2.68 -22.82 -10.41
CA ILE A 235 2.51 -24.26 -10.52
C ILE A 235 3.39 -24.81 -11.64
N ARG A 236 3.34 -24.19 -12.84
CA ARG A 236 4.15 -24.58 -14.00
C ARG A 236 5.66 -24.46 -13.72
N GLY A 237 6.08 -23.36 -13.07
CA GLY A 237 7.48 -23.16 -12.67
C GLY A 237 7.96 -24.24 -11.69
N LYS A 238 7.12 -24.59 -10.70
CA LYS A 238 7.44 -25.66 -9.75
C LYS A 238 7.53 -27.03 -10.41
N LEU A 239 6.58 -27.32 -11.31
CA LEU A 239 6.58 -28.56 -12.08
C LEU A 239 7.86 -28.66 -12.96
N LYS A 240 8.22 -27.57 -13.63
CA LYS A 240 9.44 -27.47 -14.45
C LYS A 240 10.72 -27.71 -13.63
N GLU A 241 10.79 -27.15 -12.42
CA GLU A 241 11.90 -27.41 -11.48
C GLU A 241 12.02 -28.90 -11.13
N LEU A 242 10.89 -29.55 -10.84
CA LEU A 242 10.84 -30.97 -10.49
C LEU A 242 11.24 -31.85 -11.68
N VAL A 243 10.74 -31.56 -12.87
CA VAL A 243 11.10 -32.22 -14.13
C VAL A 243 12.61 -32.10 -14.35
N GLY A 244 13.20 -30.92 -14.26
CA GLY A 244 14.63 -30.69 -14.44
C GLY A 244 15.49 -31.48 -13.43
N LYS A 245 15.05 -31.59 -12.18
CA LYS A 245 15.74 -32.42 -11.17
C LYS A 245 15.72 -33.93 -11.49
N LYS A 246 14.61 -34.42 -12.07
CA LYS A 246 14.47 -35.82 -12.45
C LYS A 246 15.24 -36.15 -13.75
N LEU A 247 15.25 -35.24 -14.73
CA LEU A 247 16.07 -35.35 -15.93
C LEU A 247 17.56 -35.48 -15.60
N LYS A 248 18.06 -34.66 -14.66
CA LYS A 248 19.47 -34.76 -14.18
C LYS A 248 19.79 -36.12 -13.51
N LYS A 249 18.77 -36.87 -13.08
CA LYS A 249 18.90 -38.23 -12.55
C LYS A 249 18.73 -39.31 -13.62
N GLY A 250 18.66 -38.95 -14.91
CA GLY A 250 18.55 -39.87 -16.04
C GLY A 250 17.17 -40.49 -16.24
N LYS A 251 16.11 -39.88 -15.70
CA LYS A 251 14.74 -40.35 -15.86
C LYS A 251 14.17 -39.96 -17.23
N THR A 252 13.39 -40.86 -17.85
CA THR A 252 12.65 -40.61 -19.08
C THR A 252 11.42 -39.74 -18.86
N ALA A 253 10.87 -39.17 -19.94
CA ALA A 253 9.64 -38.37 -19.87
C ALA A 253 8.45 -39.13 -19.30
N GLU A 254 8.31 -40.40 -19.68
CA GLU A 254 7.26 -41.31 -19.22
C GLU A 254 7.41 -41.62 -17.72
N GLU A 255 8.65 -41.96 -17.27
CA GLU A 255 8.93 -42.19 -15.84
C GLU A 255 8.66 -40.91 -15.01
N ILE A 256 8.97 -39.72 -15.54
CA ILE A 256 8.73 -38.45 -14.85
C ILE A 256 7.24 -38.17 -14.74
N ALA A 257 6.47 -38.41 -15.82
CA ALA A 257 5.04 -38.26 -15.84
C ALA A 257 4.36 -39.15 -14.79
N ASP A 258 4.72 -40.40 -14.73
CA ASP A 258 4.22 -41.38 -13.71
C ASP A 258 4.58 -40.91 -12.30
N MET A 259 5.83 -40.52 -12.06
CA MET A 259 6.32 -40.06 -10.74
C MET A 259 5.66 -38.77 -10.24
N LEU A 260 5.20 -37.88 -11.13
CA LEU A 260 4.61 -36.60 -10.78
C LEU A 260 3.09 -36.63 -10.93
N GLU A 261 2.51 -37.76 -11.35
CA GLU A 261 1.08 -37.95 -11.62
C GLU A 261 0.54 -36.89 -12.62
N GLU A 262 1.37 -36.59 -13.65
CA GLU A 262 1.11 -35.53 -14.66
C GLU A 262 0.97 -36.10 -16.06
N ASP A 263 0.33 -35.36 -16.97
CA ASP A 263 0.18 -35.77 -18.37
C ASP A 263 1.56 -35.86 -19.05
N PRO A 264 1.87 -37.00 -19.70
CA PRO A 264 3.12 -37.15 -20.45
C PRO A 264 3.38 -36.10 -21.51
N GLN A 265 2.34 -35.50 -22.11
CA GLN A 265 2.50 -34.45 -23.10
C GLN A 265 3.01 -33.15 -22.44
N VAL A 266 2.45 -32.79 -21.26
CA VAL A 266 2.90 -31.63 -20.48
C VAL A 266 4.37 -31.81 -20.07
N ILE A 267 4.77 -33.01 -19.65
CA ILE A 267 6.17 -33.30 -19.30
C ILE A 267 7.09 -33.14 -20.49
N LYS A 268 6.69 -33.65 -21.67
CA LYS A 268 7.50 -33.50 -22.91
C LYS A 268 7.66 -32.05 -23.36
N GLU A 269 6.64 -31.23 -23.18
CA GLU A 269 6.71 -29.78 -23.45
C GLU A 269 7.70 -29.09 -22.50
N LEU A 270 7.59 -29.35 -21.21
CA LEU A 270 8.50 -28.79 -20.21
C LEU A 270 9.96 -29.21 -20.43
N ILE A 271 10.20 -30.46 -20.85
CA ILE A 271 11.55 -30.92 -21.21
C ILE A 271 12.12 -30.10 -22.35
N LYS A 272 11.33 -29.88 -23.44
CA LYS A 272 11.76 -29.04 -24.56
C LYS A 272 12.10 -27.60 -24.16
N GLU A 273 11.29 -27.01 -23.24
CA GLU A 273 11.57 -25.67 -22.71
C GLU A 273 12.87 -25.64 -21.92
N ILE A 274 13.10 -26.61 -21.03
CA ILE A 274 14.33 -26.71 -20.23
C ILE A 274 15.57 -26.85 -21.13
N GLU A 275 15.49 -27.70 -22.18
CA GLU A 275 16.59 -27.89 -23.13
C GLU A 275 16.91 -26.63 -23.95
N LYS A 276 15.87 -25.86 -24.30
CA LYS A 276 16.04 -24.59 -25.04
C LYS A 276 16.71 -23.52 -24.16
N GLU A 277 16.33 -23.41 -22.90
CA GLU A 277 16.93 -22.47 -21.94
C GLU A 277 18.37 -22.83 -21.56
N GLY A 278 18.70 -24.13 -21.52
CA GLY A 278 20.08 -24.59 -21.26
C GLY A 278 21.06 -24.41 -22.43
N ARG A 279 20.57 -23.99 -23.62
CA ARG A 279 21.37 -23.69 -24.79
C ARG A 279 21.59 -22.21 -25.04
N SER A 280 20.92 -21.33 -24.24
CA SER A 280 21.07 -19.87 -24.25
C SER A 280 22.02 -19.42 -23.15
#